data_79dc9e5d33c4fe227eb2a05e7faa9bb4
#
_entry.id   79dc9e5d33c4fe227eb2a05e7faa9bb4
#
_cell.length_a   1.000
_cell.length_b   1.000
_cell.length_c   1.000
_cell.angle_alpha   90.00
_cell.angle_beta   90.00
_cell.angle_gamma   90.00
#
_symmetry.space_group_name_H-M   'P 1'
#
loop_
_entity.id
_entity.type
_entity.pdbx_description
1 polymer ?
#
loop_
_entity_poly.entity_id
_entity_poly.type
_entity_poly.pdbx_seq_one_letter_code
_entity_poly.pdbx_strand_id
1 'polypeptide(L)'
;MLSASAEEGTYGSLSYDVINAGEIEITGCNMDVASVEIPAEIAGKRVTSIGDNAFRDCTSLTEITIPDSVTSIGDGTFYGCTGLTEITIPDGATSVGFQTFSGCTSLKKITIPDSVTSIENNAFYGCASLTEIVIPDGVTKIYSGAFYKCTSLTEITIPDSVTNIRVGAFCGCTSLKKIVIPDGITSIEGSVFYGCTSLTEITIPDSVTSIWSSAFRGCSSLTEITIPDRVTSIGDSAFYSCTSLTEITIPDSVTNIEGFVFTDTPWLTAKQEENPLVILNGTLIDGTTCTGSVTIPDGVTSIAGGAFDSCTGLTAIAIPKSVTSIGDSAFYRCTSLTEITIPDSVTSMGDYVFDGCTGLTKVTMPDSITSISDYAFRSCTGLTEVTIPDSVTSIGDYAFRDSTGLTKIVIPDSVTSIGDSAFDNCDNLIIYGHTGSFAETYAKEHGIQFAAYTFGDLDNSGKVDSTDIFYTMYYVANVAVGNPGGLTQEQIAAADVDGSDKVDSTDVFYMMYYVALHGVGKDVSWEEVLAK
;
A
#
# COMPACT_ATOMS: atom_id res chain seq x y z
N MET A 1 35.72 -35.79 -10.54
CA MET A 1 36.57 -35.03 -9.62
C MET A 1 35.98 -35.22 -8.26
N LEU A 2 36.66 -35.95 -7.36
CA LEU A 2 36.26 -36.09 -5.96
C LEU A 2 36.38 -34.71 -5.33
N SER A 3 35.31 -34.15 -4.74
CA SER A 3 35.39 -33.00 -3.85
C SER A 3 36.28 -33.41 -2.68
N ALA A 4 37.42 -32.76 -2.53
CA ALA A 4 38.19 -32.88 -1.29
C ALA A 4 37.24 -32.42 -0.17
N SER A 5 36.93 -33.32 0.80
CA SER A 5 36.25 -32.92 2.04
C SER A 5 37.13 -31.88 2.71
N ALA A 6 36.54 -30.74 3.10
CA ALA A 6 37.25 -29.76 3.93
C ALA A 6 37.83 -30.52 5.15
N GLU A 7 39.08 -30.21 5.52
CA GLU A 7 39.74 -30.79 6.68
C GLU A 7 39.26 -29.97 7.88
N GLU A 8 38.25 -30.51 8.60
CA GLU A 8 37.67 -29.88 9.80
C GLU A 8 38.63 -30.03 11.01
N GLY A 9 38.66 -29.02 11.89
CA GLY A 9 39.50 -29.06 13.10
C GLY A 9 38.95 -28.20 14.23
N THR A 10 39.61 -28.29 15.38
CA THR A 10 39.34 -27.46 16.55
C THR A 10 40.60 -26.82 17.06
N TYR A 11 40.52 -25.56 17.54
CA TYR A 11 41.60 -24.85 18.20
C TYR A 11 41.04 -24.12 19.43
N GLY A 12 41.31 -24.62 20.61
CA GLY A 12 40.74 -24.11 21.83
C GLY A 12 39.20 -24.22 21.81
N SER A 13 38.51 -23.10 21.85
CA SER A 13 37.04 -23.01 21.76
C SER A 13 36.53 -22.88 20.34
N LEU A 14 37.40 -22.76 19.35
CA LEU A 14 37.05 -22.49 17.94
C LEU A 14 36.97 -23.81 17.16
N SER A 15 35.99 -23.88 16.25
CA SER A 15 35.93 -24.84 15.15
C SER A 15 36.37 -24.18 13.88
N TYR A 16 37.04 -24.90 12.98
CA TYR A 16 37.51 -24.35 11.72
C TYR A 16 37.52 -25.38 10.60
N ASP A 17 37.46 -24.88 9.37
CA ASP A 17 37.68 -25.64 8.15
C ASP A 17 38.91 -25.15 7.42
N VAL A 18 39.63 -26.08 6.78
CA VAL A 18 40.67 -25.74 5.84
C VAL A 18 40.03 -25.48 4.48
N ILE A 19 40.07 -24.22 4.08
CA ILE A 19 39.55 -23.77 2.78
C ILE A 19 40.76 -23.51 1.84
N ASN A 20 40.58 -23.74 0.57
CA ASN A 20 41.63 -23.51 -0.44
C ASN A 20 43.03 -23.99 -0.01
N ALA A 21 44.07 -23.85 -0.81
CA ALA A 21 45.38 -24.45 -0.61
C ALA A 21 46.21 -23.92 0.60
N GLY A 22 45.60 -23.76 1.78
CA GLY A 22 46.34 -23.41 3.01
C GLY A 22 45.76 -22.29 3.85
N GLU A 23 44.51 -21.94 3.63
CA GLU A 23 43.77 -20.94 4.41
C GLU A 23 42.77 -21.60 5.33
N ILE A 24 42.38 -20.90 6.39
CA ILE A 24 41.44 -21.35 7.39
C ILE A 24 40.27 -20.39 7.46
N GLU A 25 39.05 -20.98 7.52
CA GLU A 25 37.82 -20.34 7.90
C GLU A 25 37.41 -20.80 9.31
N ILE A 26 37.10 -19.87 10.19
CA ILE A 26 36.48 -20.17 11.48
C ILE A 26 34.99 -20.45 11.25
N THR A 27 34.54 -21.64 11.60
CA THR A 27 33.16 -22.12 11.33
C THR A 27 32.29 -22.19 12.57
N GLY A 28 32.87 -22.05 13.75
CA GLY A 28 32.11 -22.11 15.01
C GLY A 28 32.91 -21.80 16.26
N CYS A 29 32.19 -21.63 17.35
CA CYS A 29 32.75 -21.42 18.68
C CYS A 29 31.92 -22.12 19.74
N ASN A 30 32.57 -22.53 20.86
CA ASN A 30 31.86 -22.98 22.06
C ASN A 30 31.04 -21.80 22.63
N MET A 31 29.74 -21.98 22.77
CA MET A 31 28.79 -20.93 23.18
C MET A 31 28.97 -20.42 24.62
N ASP A 32 29.67 -21.17 25.47
CA ASP A 32 29.84 -20.82 26.90
C ASP A 32 31.06 -19.90 27.16
N VAL A 33 31.84 -19.56 26.13
CA VAL A 33 33.05 -18.74 26.32
C VAL A 33 32.69 -17.26 26.42
N ALA A 34 33.36 -16.58 27.36
CA ALA A 34 33.16 -15.14 27.57
C ALA A 34 34.13 -14.27 26.72
N SER A 35 35.30 -14.79 26.39
CA SER A 35 36.31 -14.11 25.59
C SER A 35 36.97 -15.04 24.59
N VAL A 36 37.18 -14.56 23.37
CA VAL A 36 37.82 -15.33 22.29
C VAL A 36 38.89 -14.47 21.63
N GLU A 37 40.07 -15.07 21.44
CA GLU A 37 41.13 -14.55 20.60
C GLU A 37 41.29 -15.48 19.39
N ILE A 38 40.98 -14.96 18.19
CA ILE A 38 41.19 -15.68 16.94
C ILE A 38 42.66 -15.50 16.56
N PRO A 39 43.47 -16.59 16.47
CA PRO A 39 44.89 -16.45 16.09
C PRO A 39 45.01 -16.16 14.58
N ALA A 40 46.08 -15.45 14.18
CA ALA A 40 46.37 -15.19 12.78
C ALA A 40 46.69 -16.46 11.96
N GLU A 41 47.13 -17.53 12.65
CA GLU A 41 47.46 -18.84 12.05
C GLU A 41 47.07 -19.99 12.98
N ILE A 42 46.54 -21.06 12.38
CA ILE A 42 46.29 -22.34 13.04
C ILE A 42 47.02 -23.45 12.26
N ALA A 43 47.84 -24.23 12.96
CA ALA A 43 48.63 -25.31 12.35
C ALA A 43 49.48 -24.89 11.14
N GLY A 44 50.02 -23.63 11.18
CA GLY A 44 50.82 -23.07 10.10
C GLY A 44 50.04 -22.62 8.87
N LYS A 45 48.72 -22.58 8.97
CA LYS A 45 47.83 -22.05 7.92
C LYS A 45 47.20 -20.73 8.38
N ARG A 46 47.10 -19.76 7.51
CA ARG A 46 46.58 -18.41 7.82
C ARG A 46 45.05 -18.44 8.00
N VAL A 47 44.57 -17.78 9.05
CA VAL A 47 43.11 -17.54 9.22
C VAL A 47 42.72 -16.33 8.39
N THR A 48 41.88 -16.51 7.38
CA THR A 48 41.52 -15.47 6.40
C THR A 48 40.01 -15.16 6.38
N SER A 49 39.16 -16.03 6.97
CA SER A 49 37.75 -15.81 7.02
C SER A 49 37.09 -16.31 8.31
N ILE A 50 35.96 -15.71 8.63
CA ILE A 50 35.00 -16.18 9.63
C ILE A 50 33.73 -16.48 8.87
N GLY A 51 33.27 -17.73 8.94
CA GLY A 51 32.13 -18.22 8.17
C GLY A 51 30.77 -17.71 8.68
N ASP A 52 29.74 -18.02 7.90
CA ASP A 52 28.38 -17.68 8.23
C ASP A 52 27.97 -18.29 9.58
N ASN A 53 27.34 -17.47 10.43
CA ASN A 53 26.82 -17.87 11.74
C ASN A 53 27.89 -18.47 12.71
N ALA A 54 29.17 -18.28 12.50
CA ALA A 54 30.24 -18.93 13.27
C ALA A 54 30.17 -18.65 14.79
N PHE A 55 29.68 -17.48 15.20
CA PHE A 55 29.46 -17.11 16.61
C PHE A 55 27.98 -16.85 16.90
N ARG A 56 27.07 -17.36 16.08
CA ARG A 56 25.64 -17.15 16.26
C ARG A 56 25.17 -17.60 17.64
N ASP A 57 24.39 -16.73 18.32
CA ASP A 57 23.82 -16.95 19.63
C ASP A 57 24.85 -17.26 20.74
N CYS A 58 26.12 -16.85 20.56
CA CYS A 58 27.13 -16.90 21.61
C CYS A 58 26.84 -15.81 22.66
N THR A 59 25.79 -16.03 23.46
CA THR A 59 25.26 -15.02 24.42
C THR A 59 26.20 -14.68 25.55
N SER A 60 27.13 -15.60 25.88
CA SER A 60 28.17 -15.42 26.92
C SER A 60 29.36 -14.61 26.43
N LEU A 61 29.54 -14.46 25.10
CA LEU A 61 30.68 -13.77 24.50
C LEU A 61 30.59 -12.26 24.77
N THR A 62 31.54 -11.75 25.54
CA THR A 62 31.63 -10.30 25.89
C THR A 62 32.72 -9.58 25.11
N GLU A 63 33.74 -10.31 24.66
CA GLU A 63 34.91 -9.78 23.97
C GLU A 63 35.45 -10.76 22.93
N ILE A 64 35.82 -10.25 21.76
CA ILE A 64 36.48 -11.00 20.70
C ILE A 64 37.57 -10.16 20.04
N THR A 65 38.72 -10.78 19.80
CA THR A 65 39.79 -10.19 19.00
C THR A 65 39.88 -10.92 17.67
N ILE A 66 39.77 -10.16 16.58
CA ILE A 66 39.87 -10.66 15.20
C ILE A 66 41.21 -10.16 14.62
N PRO A 67 42.06 -11.05 14.07
CA PRO A 67 43.35 -10.65 13.52
C PRO A 67 43.20 -9.95 12.16
N ASP A 68 44.18 -9.08 11.81
CA ASP A 68 44.20 -8.36 10.52
C ASP A 68 44.31 -9.30 9.30
N SER A 69 44.60 -10.58 9.53
CA SER A 69 44.61 -11.59 8.48
C SER A 69 43.23 -11.93 7.93
N VAL A 70 42.16 -11.65 8.70
CA VAL A 70 40.79 -11.89 8.29
C VAL A 70 40.32 -10.81 7.32
N THR A 71 39.92 -11.23 6.13
CA THR A 71 39.40 -10.36 5.06
C THR A 71 37.96 -10.55 4.75
N SER A 72 37.29 -11.58 5.34
CA SER A 72 35.90 -11.87 5.15
C SER A 72 35.23 -12.27 6.47
N ILE A 73 34.07 -11.67 6.74
CA ILE A 73 33.18 -12.00 7.85
C ILE A 73 31.83 -12.35 7.23
N GLY A 74 31.39 -13.58 7.45
CA GLY A 74 30.16 -14.13 6.87
C GLY A 74 28.88 -13.54 7.45
N ASP A 75 27.75 -13.92 6.84
CA ASP A 75 26.41 -13.49 7.24
C ASP A 75 26.03 -14.06 8.62
N GLY A 76 25.37 -13.23 9.43
CA GLY A 76 24.94 -13.64 10.77
C GLY A 76 26.04 -14.05 11.73
N THR A 77 27.30 -13.78 11.41
CA THR A 77 28.46 -14.28 12.19
C THR A 77 28.30 -14.06 13.69
N PHE A 78 27.85 -12.88 14.14
CA PHE A 78 27.65 -12.52 15.54
C PHE A 78 26.16 -12.34 15.88
N TYR A 79 25.25 -12.90 15.08
CA TYR A 79 23.83 -12.82 15.33
C TYR A 79 23.48 -13.29 16.76
N GLY A 80 22.75 -12.46 17.51
CA GLY A 80 22.32 -12.84 18.87
C GLY A 80 23.42 -12.90 19.93
N CYS A 81 24.64 -12.37 19.67
CA CYS A 81 25.69 -12.26 20.68
C CYS A 81 25.33 -11.14 21.69
N THR A 82 24.35 -11.42 22.53
CA THR A 82 23.76 -10.43 23.47
C THR A 82 24.74 -9.92 24.52
N GLY A 83 25.82 -10.66 24.80
CA GLY A 83 26.88 -10.29 25.75
C GLY A 83 27.95 -9.37 25.17
N LEU A 84 28.09 -9.33 23.82
CA LEU A 84 29.18 -8.61 23.14
C LEU A 84 29.05 -7.10 23.37
N THR A 85 30.12 -6.48 23.92
CA THR A 85 30.10 -5.05 24.29
C THR A 85 30.84 -4.14 23.32
N GLU A 86 31.92 -4.65 22.74
CA GLU A 86 32.70 -3.93 21.72
C GLU A 86 33.35 -4.91 20.74
N ILE A 87 33.61 -4.44 19.54
CA ILE A 87 34.31 -5.20 18.50
C ILE A 87 35.01 -4.24 17.52
N THR A 88 36.14 -4.69 17.00
CA THR A 88 36.86 -4.04 15.89
C THR A 88 36.80 -4.95 14.66
N ILE A 89 36.30 -4.46 13.56
CA ILE A 89 36.31 -5.16 12.26
C ILE A 89 37.71 -4.92 11.66
N PRO A 90 38.42 -5.96 11.19
CA PRO A 90 39.77 -5.82 10.64
C PRO A 90 39.77 -5.08 9.31
N ASP A 91 40.91 -4.37 9.01
CA ASP A 91 41.07 -3.53 7.83
C ASP A 91 40.94 -4.26 6.48
N GLY A 92 40.99 -5.59 6.48
CA GLY A 92 40.77 -6.42 5.29
C GLY A 92 39.32 -6.64 4.89
N ALA A 93 38.40 -6.40 5.80
CA ALA A 93 36.95 -6.64 5.52
C ALA A 93 36.39 -5.55 4.62
N THR A 94 35.60 -5.96 3.62
CA THR A 94 35.02 -5.05 2.60
C THR A 94 33.54 -4.76 2.78
N SER A 95 32.85 -5.47 3.69
CA SER A 95 31.45 -5.26 4.00
C SER A 95 31.14 -5.64 5.44
N VAL A 96 30.07 -5.06 6.00
CA VAL A 96 29.37 -5.60 7.18
C VAL A 96 28.16 -6.35 6.62
N GLY A 97 28.24 -7.70 6.64
CA GLY A 97 27.31 -8.61 5.97
C GLY A 97 25.90 -8.62 6.54
N PHE A 98 25.03 -9.43 5.91
CA PHE A 98 23.65 -9.59 6.30
C PHE A 98 23.55 -10.09 7.76
N GLN A 99 22.80 -9.35 8.61
CA GLN A 99 22.56 -9.68 10.01
C GLN A 99 23.82 -9.93 10.86
N THR A 100 24.99 -9.48 10.47
CA THR A 100 26.25 -9.84 11.13
C THR A 100 26.22 -9.53 12.63
N PHE A 101 25.67 -8.39 13.06
CA PHE A 101 25.53 -7.99 14.48
C PHE A 101 24.08 -7.90 14.93
N SER A 102 23.16 -8.51 14.20
CA SER A 102 21.73 -8.46 14.55
C SER A 102 21.50 -9.06 15.94
N GLY A 103 20.83 -8.31 16.82
CA GLY A 103 20.53 -8.75 18.19
C GLY A 103 21.71 -8.68 19.17
N CYS A 104 22.82 -8.03 18.83
CA CYS A 104 23.91 -7.74 19.76
C CYS A 104 23.47 -6.62 20.73
N THR A 105 22.57 -6.93 21.64
CA THR A 105 21.87 -5.93 22.48
C THR A 105 22.78 -5.16 23.45
N SER A 106 23.94 -5.71 23.82
CA SER A 106 24.92 -5.05 24.69
C SER A 106 26.00 -4.30 23.93
N LEU A 107 26.02 -4.37 22.59
CA LEU A 107 27.06 -3.72 21.77
C LEU A 107 26.96 -2.20 21.88
N LYS A 108 27.99 -1.58 22.46
CA LYS A 108 28.07 -0.13 22.71
C LYS A 108 28.94 0.57 21.68
N LYS A 109 29.98 -0.12 21.21
CA LYS A 109 30.98 0.44 20.30
C LYS A 109 31.39 -0.57 19.25
N ILE A 110 31.51 -0.11 18.03
CA ILE A 110 32.09 -0.85 16.91
C ILE A 110 33.02 0.07 16.10
N THR A 111 34.16 -0.47 15.70
CA THR A 111 35.06 0.20 14.75
C THR A 111 34.88 -0.49 13.39
N ILE A 112 34.51 0.31 12.38
CA ILE A 112 34.35 -0.14 10.99
C ILE A 112 35.51 0.48 10.19
N PRO A 113 36.33 -0.31 9.47
CA PRO A 113 37.45 0.20 8.73
C PRO A 113 37.05 0.86 7.40
N ASP A 114 37.94 1.71 6.85
CA ASP A 114 37.70 2.44 5.60
C ASP A 114 37.57 1.53 4.36
N SER A 115 37.97 0.26 4.48
CA SER A 115 37.82 -0.75 3.43
C SER A 115 36.35 -1.18 3.20
N VAL A 116 35.48 -0.91 4.17
CA VAL A 116 34.06 -1.28 4.08
C VAL A 116 33.31 -0.36 3.10
N THR A 117 32.64 -0.97 2.12
CA THR A 117 31.91 -0.25 1.06
C THR A 117 30.39 -0.33 1.18
N SER A 118 29.89 -1.25 2.02
CA SER A 118 28.45 -1.42 2.26
C SER A 118 28.14 -1.90 3.68
N ILE A 119 26.99 -1.47 4.20
CA ILE A 119 26.37 -1.99 5.42
C ILE A 119 25.08 -2.70 4.99
N GLU A 120 25.10 -4.03 5.10
CA GLU A 120 24.10 -4.90 4.53
C GLU A 120 22.77 -4.94 5.33
N ASN A 121 21.76 -5.65 4.80
CA ASN A 121 20.45 -5.72 5.44
C ASN A 121 20.54 -6.22 6.89
N ASN A 122 19.88 -5.48 7.79
CA ASN A 122 19.80 -5.79 9.22
C ASN A 122 21.15 -5.96 9.93
N ALA A 123 22.22 -5.43 9.41
CA ALA A 123 23.58 -5.63 9.93
C ALA A 123 23.68 -5.34 11.44
N PHE A 124 23.01 -4.28 11.93
CA PHE A 124 22.94 -3.86 13.34
C PHE A 124 21.52 -3.90 13.90
N TYR A 125 20.63 -4.71 13.33
CA TYR A 125 19.25 -4.81 13.80
C TYR A 125 19.19 -5.10 15.31
N GLY A 126 18.54 -4.23 16.08
CA GLY A 126 18.35 -4.42 17.51
C GLY A 126 19.61 -4.31 18.38
N CYS A 127 20.68 -3.64 17.90
CA CYS A 127 21.83 -3.26 18.71
C CYS A 127 21.42 -2.13 19.68
N ALA A 128 20.60 -2.49 20.67
CA ALA A 128 19.90 -1.55 21.53
C ALA A 128 20.79 -0.66 22.40
N SER A 129 22.02 -1.09 22.69
CA SER A 129 23.00 -0.33 23.48
C SER A 129 23.97 0.52 22.64
N LEU A 130 23.89 0.43 21.29
CA LEU A 130 24.79 1.19 20.41
C LEU A 130 24.43 2.68 20.50
N THR A 131 25.35 3.49 21.04
CA THR A 131 25.12 4.92 21.27
C THR A 131 25.65 5.80 20.15
N GLU A 132 26.73 5.37 19.51
CA GLU A 132 27.38 6.07 18.40
C GLU A 132 28.01 5.06 17.42
N ILE A 133 28.10 5.42 16.17
CA ILE A 133 28.79 4.67 15.13
C ILE A 133 29.32 5.64 14.07
N VAL A 134 30.55 5.38 13.63
CA VAL A 134 31.15 6.12 12.52
C VAL A 134 31.04 5.26 11.26
N ILE A 135 30.37 5.77 10.23
CA ILE A 135 30.32 5.15 8.92
C ILE A 135 31.48 5.68 8.09
N PRO A 136 32.38 4.79 7.58
CA PRO A 136 33.52 5.21 6.81
C PRO A 136 33.16 5.84 5.46
N ASP A 137 34.04 6.72 4.94
CA ASP A 137 33.86 7.38 3.64
C ASP A 137 33.86 6.41 2.44
N GLY A 138 34.26 5.16 2.62
CA GLY A 138 34.15 4.10 1.61
C GLY A 138 32.73 3.59 1.39
N VAL A 139 31.82 3.79 2.36
CA VAL A 139 30.46 3.26 2.30
C VAL A 139 29.61 4.04 1.30
N THR A 140 29.01 3.33 0.35
CA THR A 140 28.15 3.90 -0.68
C THR A 140 26.67 3.56 -0.49
N LYS A 141 26.36 2.52 0.32
CA LYS A 141 24.99 2.03 0.54
C LYS A 141 24.78 1.59 1.97
N ILE A 142 23.63 1.99 2.53
CA ILE A 142 23.07 1.50 3.78
C ILE A 142 21.80 0.75 3.43
N TYR A 143 21.79 -0.57 3.65
CA TYR A 143 20.70 -1.43 3.23
C TYR A 143 19.54 -1.46 4.22
N SER A 144 18.47 -2.20 3.86
CA SER A 144 17.21 -2.20 4.62
C SER A 144 17.41 -2.66 6.05
N GLY A 145 16.84 -1.90 6.99
CA GLY A 145 16.88 -2.22 8.42
C GLY A 145 18.26 -2.22 9.05
N ALA A 146 19.31 -1.68 8.39
CA ALA A 146 20.69 -1.78 8.86
C ALA A 146 20.86 -1.38 10.33
N PHE A 147 20.17 -0.32 10.78
CA PHE A 147 20.16 0.16 12.17
C PHE A 147 18.77 0.07 12.83
N TYR A 148 17.91 -0.82 12.33
CA TYR A 148 16.56 -0.98 12.85
C TYR A 148 16.59 -1.27 14.36
N LYS A 149 15.83 -0.49 15.17
CA LYS A 149 15.79 -0.58 16.63
C LYS A 149 17.16 -0.44 17.35
N CYS A 150 18.09 0.35 16.83
CA CYS A 150 19.23 0.83 17.59
C CYS A 150 18.75 1.93 18.55
N THR A 151 18.05 1.52 19.61
CA THR A 151 17.26 2.46 20.46
C THR A 151 18.07 3.46 21.26
N SER A 152 19.37 3.20 21.50
CA SER A 152 20.28 4.12 22.19
C SER A 152 21.10 5.01 21.25
N LEU A 153 20.97 4.82 19.93
CA LEU A 153 21.72 5.62 18.95
C LEU A 153 21.25 7.06 19.00
N THR A 154 22.13 7.98 19.44
CA THR A 154 21.79 9.39 19.64
C THR A 154 22.14 10.27 18.45
N GLU A 155 23.20 9.91 17.75
CA GLU A 155 23.65 10.60 16.56
C GLU A 155 24.38 9.63 15.61
N ILE A 156 24.35 9.94 14.33
CA ILE A 156 25.06 9.21 13.29
C ILE A 156 25.46 10.20 12.19
N THR A 157 26.70 10.10 11.75
CA THR A 157 27.18 10.85 10.59
C THR A 157 27.18 9.92 9.39
N ILE A 158 26.46 10.30 8.36
CA ILE A 158 26.42 9.59 7.08
C ILE A 158 27.35 10.33 6.12
N PRO A 159 28.38 9.68 5.56
CA PRO A 159 29.33 10.34 4.67
C PRO A 159 28.70 10.66 3.30
N ASP A 160 29.24 11.66 2.61
CA ASP A 160 28.75 12.11 1.29
C ASP A 160 28.86 11.04 0.19
N SER A 161 29.66 10.01 0.42
CA SER A 161 29.77 8.83 -0.46
C SER A 161 28.47 7.99 -0.51
N VAL A 162 27.60 8.09 0.51
CA VAL A 162 26.38 7.31 0.57
C VAL A 162 25.35 7.90 -0.39
N THR A 163 24.95 7.09 -1.37
CA THR A 163 23.93 7.44 -2.36
C THR A 163 22.61 6.70 -2.18
N ASN A 164 22.54 5.71 -1.29
CA ASN A 164 21.31 4.98 -1.00
C ASN A 164 21.17 4.67 0.49
N ILE A 165 20.04 5.06 1.06
CA ILE A 165 19.57 4.67 2.38
C ILE A 165 18.24 3.95 2.18
N ARG A 166 18.21 2.64 2.47
CA ARG A 166 17.07 1.77 2.12
C ARG A 166 16.01 1.72 3.21
N VAL A 167 14.88 1.08 2.85
CA VAL A 167 13.68 0.94 3.69
C VAL A 167 14.01 0.58 5.13
N GLY A 168 13.49 1.37 6.07
CA GLY A 168 13.59 1.11 7.51
C GLY A 168 15.00 1.19 8.10
N ALA A 169 15.98 1.76 7.39
CA ALA A 169 17.38 1.74 7.82
C ALA A 169 17.58 2.24 9.25
N PHE A 170 16.85 3.28 9.70
CA PHE A 170 16.90 3.84 11.05
C PHE A 170 15.56 3.68 11.80
N CYS A 171 14.69 2.81 11.33
CA CYS A 171 13.38 2.60 11.96
C CYS A 171 13.53 2.20 13.44
N GLY A 172 12.83 2.91 14.31
CA GLY A 172 12.84 2.66 15.75
C GLY A 172 14.13 3.08 16.48
N CYS A 173 14.96 3.95 15.87
CA CYS A 173 16.07 4.61 16.56
C CYS A 173 15.53 5.70 17.49
N THR A 174 14.91 5.30 18.58
CA THR A 174 14.11 6.19 19.45
C THR A 174 14.88 7.30 20.14
N SER A 175 16.20 7.17 20.28
CA SER A 175 17.08 8.20 20.87
C SER A 175 17.75 9.12 19.85
N LEU A 176 17.58 8.86 18.54
CA LEU A 176 18.20 9.64 17.47
C LEU A 176 17.62 11.07 17.45
N LYS A 177 18.46 12.06 17.70
CA LYS A 177 18.07 13.47 17.83
C LYS A 177 18.24 14.27 16.55
N LYS A 178 19.31 13.98 15.83
CA LYS A 178 19.70 14.68 14.62
C LYS A 178 20.37 13.74 13.64
N ILE A 179 20.10 13.93 12.37
CA ILE A 179 20.77 13.25 11.27
C ILE A 179 20.91 14.21 10.09
N VAL A 180 22.04 14.15 9.42
CA VAL A 180 22.28 14.86 8.17
C VAL A 180 22.21 13.85 7.04
N ILE A 181 21.33 14.11 6.06
CA ILE A 181 21.18 13.29 4.88
C ILE A 181 22.11 13.85 3.78
N PRO A 182 23.00 13.03 3.19
CA PRO A 182 23.90 13.49 2.14
C PRO A 182 23.20 13.94 0.86
N ASP A 183 23.79 14.89 0.14
CA ASP A 183 23.28 15.41 -1.14
C ASP A 183 23.20 14.37 -2.27
N GLY A 184 23.83 13.20 -2.12
CA GLY A 184 23.72 12.07 -3.04
C GLY A 184 22.41 11.30 -2.98
N ILE A 185 21.58 11.54 -1.95
CA ILE A 185 20.31 10.85 -1.74
C ILE A 185 19.22 11.48 -2.61
N THR A 186 18.52 10.67 -3.40
CA THR A 186 17.46 11.12 -4.32
C THR A 186 16.04 10.76 -3.86
N SER A 187 15.90 9.90 -2.86
CA SER A 187 14.62 9.52 -2.25
C SER A 187 14.78 9.26 -0.76
N ILE A 188 13.77 9.64 0.03
CA ILE A 188 13.63 9.17 1.41
C ILE A 188 12.74 7.93 1.35
N GLU A 189 13.36 6.77 1.50
CA GLU A 189 12.69 5.47 1.36
C GLU A 189 11.68 5.19 2.48
N GLY A 190 10.82 4.19 2.27
CA GLY A 190 9.75 3.86 3.22
C GLY A 190 10.26 3.53 4.61
N SER A 191 9.60 4.09 5.63
CA SER A 191 9.88 3.83 7.05
C SER A 191 11.32 4.11 7.51
N VAL A 192 12.13 4.86 6.74
CA VAL A 192 13.57 5.08 7.07
C VAL A 192 13.72 5.64 8.49
N PHE A 193 12.88 6.61 8.89
CA PHE A 193 12.89 7.22 10.23
C PHE A 193 11.63 6.89 11.03
N TYR A 194 10.91 5.81 10.68
CA TYR A 194 9.71 5.41 11.41
C TYR A 194 10.01 5.25 12.91
N GLY A 195 9.27 5.97 13.75
CA GLY A 195 9.40 5.87 15.21
C GLY A 195 10.71 6.41 15.79
N CYS A 196 11.42 7.30 15.06
CA CYS A 196 12.53 8.08 15.62
C CYS A 196 11.97 9.17 16.54
N THR A 197 11.47 8.76 17.71
CA THR A 197 10.66 9.62 18.60
C THR A 197 11.41 10.82 19.19
N SER A 198 12.74 10.78 19.24
CA SER A 198 13.58 11.90 19.73
C SER A 198 14.10 12.81 18.61
N LEU A 199 13.76 12.52 17.32
CA LEU A 199 14.25 13.31 16.19
C LEU A 199 13.61 14.71 16.22
N THR A 200 14.42 15.72 16.46
CA THR A 200 13.98 17.12 16.56
C THR A 200 14.31 17.94 15.33
N GLU A 201 15.35 17.55 14.60
CA GLU A 201 15.87 18.30 13.46
C GLU A 201 16.32 17.33 12.35
N ILE A 202 15.88 17.58 11.14
CA ILE A 202 16.34 16.88 9.95
C ILE A 202 16.31 17.83 8.75
N THR A 203 17.36 17.79 7.94
CA THR A 203 17.41 18.52 6.68
C THR A 203 17.30 17.52 5.55
N ILE A 204 16.28 17.72 4.69
CA ILE A 204 16.12 16.94 3.46
C ILE A 204 16.90 17.68 2.36
N PRO A 205 17.87 17.03 1.67
CA PRO A 205 18.65 17.71 0.64
C PRO A 205 17.84 17.97 -0.64
N ASP A 206 18.25 18.99 -1.39
CA ASP A 206 17.57 19.41 -2.64
C ASP A 206 17.62 18.34 -3.76
N SER A 207 18.43 17.31 -3.60
CA SER A 207 18.47 16.17 -4.51
C SER A 207 17.25 15.23 -4.40
N VAL A 208 16.51 15.30 -3.29
CA VAL A 208 15.37 14.40 -3.04
C VAL A 208 14.18 14.78 -3.91
N THR A 209 13.62 13.77 -4.58
CA THR A 209 12.47 13.90 -5.48
C THR A 209 11.20 13.23 -4.93
N SER A 210 11.33 12.35 -3.94
CA SER A 210 10.21 11.62 -3.34
C SER A 210 10.44 11.29 -1.87
N ILE A 211 9.37 11.35 -1.08
CA ILE A 211 9.30 10.88 0.30
C ILE A 211 8.31 9.73 0.31
N TRP A 212 8.76 8.53 0.71
CA TRP A 212 7.94 7.32 0.61
C TRP A 212 7.12 7.08 1.88
N SER A 213 6.25 6.05 1.80
CA SER A 213 5.30 5.73 2.86
C SER A 213 5.95 5.58 4.22
N SER A 214 5.33 6.19 5.24
CA SER A 214 5.73 6.12 6.65
C SER A 214 7.17 6.61 6.94
N ALA A 215 7.78 7.38 6.04
CA ALA A 215 9.20 7.75 6.14
C ALA A 215 9.56 8.41 7.48
N PHE A 216 8.68 9.28 8.02
CA PHE A 216 8.83 9.99 9.30
C PHE A 216 7.70 9.65 10.29
N ARG A 217 6.93 8.59 10.02
CA ARG A 217 5.79 8.23 10.88
C ARG A 217 6.24 8.06 12.32
N GLY A 218 5.55 8.75 13.26
CA GLY A 218 5.85 8.68 14.68
C GLY A 218 7.13 9.39 15.12
N CYS A 219 7.69 10.31 14.30
CA CYS A 219 8.74 11.25 14.74
C CYS A 219 8.14 12.30 15.65
N SER A 220 7.77 11.91 16.88
CA SER A 220 6.91 12.68 17.76
C SER A 220 7.56 13.96 18.33
N SER A 221 8.88 14.09 18.25
CA SER A 221 9.61 15.31 18.66
C SER A 221 9.93 16.26 17.51
N LEU A 222 9.62 15.90 16.26
CA LEU A 222 9.87 16.77 15.11
C LEU A 222 8.89 17.94 15.12
N THR A 223 9.40 19.17 15.19
CA THR A 223 8.58 20.39 15.31
C THR A 223 8.36 21.11 14.00
N GLU A 224 9.33 21.03 13.10
CA GLU A 224 9.31 21.68 11.80
C GLU A 224 10.00 20.83 10.73
N ILE A 225 9.58 20.96 9.47
CA ILE A 225 10.25 20.36 8.34
C ILE A 225 10.02 21.19 7.07
N THR A 226 11.06 21.30 6.25
CA THR A 226 10.99 21.89 4.91
C THR A 226 11.11 20.80 3.86
N ILE A 227 10.13 20.71 2.98
CA ILE A 227 10.16 19.81 1.82
C ILE A 227 10.82 20.55 0.67
N PRO A 228 11.90 20.01 0.06
CA PRO A 228 12.62 20.65 -1.04
C PRO A 228 11.76 20.79 -2.32
N ASP A 229 12.09 21.80 -3.13
CA ASP A 229 11.35 22.15 -4.36
C ASP A 229 11.37 21.05 -5.46
N ARG A 230 12.22 20.05 -5.33
CA ARG A 230 12.27 18.92 -6.29
C ARG A 230 11.40 17.74 -5.89
N VAL A 231 10.83 17.73 -4.70
CA VAL A 231 9.92 16.68 -4.26
C VAL A 231 8.61 16.79 -5.01
N THR A 232 8.18 15.71 -5.64
CA THR A 232 6.93 15.63 -6.41
C THR A 232 5.87 14.75 -5.74
N SER A 233 6.29 13.86 -4.81
CA SER A 233 5.39 12.92 -4.15
C SER A 233 5.71 12.75 -2.67
N ILE A 234 4.65 12.64 -1.86
CA ILE A 234 4.70 12.29 -0.44
C ILE A 234 3.78 11.07 -0.24
N GLY A 235 4.38 9.96 0.20
CA GLY A 235 3.72 8.66 0.35
C GLY A 235 2.83 8.58 1.58
N ASP A 236 2.03 7.51 1.62
CA ASP A 236 1.06 7.24 2.68
C ASP A 236 1.66 7.32 4.08
N SER A 237 0.95 8.02 4.99
CA SER A 237 1.33 8.14 6.39
C SER A 237 2.75 8.71 6.63
N ALA A 238 3.34 9.45 5.68
CA ALA A 238 4.74 9.86 5.76
C ALA A 238 5.07 10.65 7.03
N PHE A 239 4.16 11.49 7.54
CA PHE A 239 4.29 12.27 8.77
C PHE A 239 3.20 11.92 9.80
N TYR A 240 2.55 10.77 9.65
CA TYR A 240 1.50 10.31 10.57
C TYR A 240 2.04 10.27 12.02
N SER A 241 1.26 10.80 12.98
CA SER A 241 1.64 10.87 14.40
C SER A 241 2.96 11.59 14.69
N CYS A 242 3.35 12.57 13.87
CA CYS A 242 4.37 13.54 14.23
C CYS A 242 3.76 14.58 15.18
N THR A 243 3.53 14.18 16.43
CA THR A 243 2.67 14.90 17.39
C THR A 243 3.19 16.26 17.88
N SER A 244 4.41 16.64 17.50
CA SER A 244 4.96 17.98 17.75
C SER A 244 5.07 18.84 16.50
N LEU A 245 4.70 18.32 15.31
CA LEU A 245 4.90 18.99 14.03
C LEU A 245 3.89 20.12 13.85
N THR A 246 4.36 21.35 14.02
CA THR A 246 3.55 22.58 13.93
C THR A 246 3.78 23.34 12.64
N GLU A 247 4.97 23.18 12.01
CA GLU A 247 5.35 23.91 10.81
C GLU A 247 5.84 22.96 9.70
N ILE A 248 5.23 23.07 8.53
CA ILE A 248 5.67 22.36 7.32
C ILE A 248 5.67 23.33 6.14
N THR A 249 6.79 23.40 5.43
CA THR A 249 6.84 24.07 4.13
C THR A 249 6.69 23.02 3.05
N ILE A 250 5.63 23.11 2.23
CA ILE A 250 5.32 22.19 1.12
C ILE A 250 5.35 23.00 -0.16
N PRO A 251 6.26 22.71 -1.11
CA PRO A 251 6.34 23.43 -2.37
C PRO A 251 5.24 23.01 -3.36
N ASP A 252 4.97 23.85 -4.35
CA ASP A 252 3.99 23.59 -5.41
C ASP A 252 4.35 22.38 -6.31
N SER A 253 5.60 21.94 -6.26
CA SER A 253 6.08 20.75 -6.98
C SER A 253 5.46 19.46 -6.47
N VAL A 254 5.02 19.41 -5.21
CA VAL A 254 4.36 18.23 -4.62
C VAL A 254 2.95 18.13 -5.16
N THR A 255 2.77 17.31 -6.19
CA THR A 255 1.49 17.09 -6.88
C THR A 255 0.82 15.76 -6.53
N ASN A 256 1.57 14.84 -5.93
CA ASN A 256 1.03 13.57 -5.43
C ASN A 256 1.18 13.50 -3.90
N ILE A 257 0.06 13.52 -3.19
CA ILE A 257 -0.01 13.37 -1.74
C ILE A 257 -0.94 12.19 -1.46
N GLU A 258 -0.38 11.11 -0.92
CA GLU A 258 -1.14 9.90 -0.60
C GLU A 258 -1.95 10.05 0.68
N GLY A 259 -2.47 8.94 1.25
CA GLY A 259 -3.37 8.99 2.39
C GLY A 259 -2.68 9.25 3.73
N PHE A 260 -3.43 9.81 4.68
CA PHE A 260 -3.06 9.93 6.09
C PHE A 260 -1.74 10.66 6.38
N VAL A 261 -1.20 11.41 5.40
CA VAL A 261 0.17 11.95 5.45
C VAL A 261 0.42 12.75 6.71
N PHE A 262 -0.52 13.60 7.14
CA PHE A 262 -0.36 14.53 8.27
C PHE A 262 -1.29 14.22 9.44
N THR A 263 -1.93 13.06 9.46
CA THR A 263 -2.85 12.67 10.55
C THR A 263 -2.12 12.69 11.89
N ASP A 264 -2.80 13.15 12.94
CA ASP A 264 -2.27 13.34 14.30
C ASP A 264 -1.11 14.36 14.38
N THR A 265 -1.05 15.34 13.48
CA THR A 265 -0.13 16.48 13.60
C THR A 265 -0.85 17.74 14.04
N PRO A 266 -0.25 18.59 14.91
CA PRO A 266 -0.78 19.90 15.24
C PRO A 266 -0.92 20.81 14.02
N TRP A 267 -0.05 20.66 13.01
CA TRP A 267 -0.15 21.38 11.74
C TRP A 267 -1.48 21.10 11.03
N LEU A 268 -1.89 19.82 10.91
CA LEU A 268 -3.17 19.46 10.29
C LEU A 268 -4.34 20.01 11.10
N THR A 269 -4.28 19.90 12.44
CA THR A 269 -5.33 20.45 13.32
C THR A 269 -5.51 21.95 13.11
N ALA A 270 -4.42 22.71 13.00
CA ALA A 270 -4.48 24.14 12.71
C ALA A 270 -5.10 24.42 11.33
N LYS A 271 -4.78 23.60 10.32
CA LYS A 271 -5.38 23.73 8.97
C LYS A 271 -6.88 23.41 8.97
N GLN A 272 -7.31 22.41 9.72
CA GLN A 272 -8.73 22.06 9.90
C GLN A 272 -9.52 23.18 10.61
N GLU A 273 -8.90 23.90 11.54
CA GLU A 273 -9.50 25.08 12.19
C GLU A 273 -9.66 26.26 11.22
N GLU A 274 -8.71 26.43 10.26
CA GLU A 274 -8.80 27.43 9.19
C GLU A 274 -9.88 27.06 8.16
N ASN A 275 -9.91 25.81 7.72
CA ASN A 275 -10.87 25.27 6.75
C ASN A 275 -11.04 23.76 6.97
N PRO A 276 -12.27 23.26 7.22
CA PRO A 276 -12.54 21.82 7.33
C PRO A 276 -12.13 20.99 6.10
N LEU A 277 -12.10 21.58 4.91
CA LEU A 277 -11.52 20.97 3.71
C LEU A 277 -10.07 21.42 3.53
N VAL A 278 -9.13 20.58 3.95
CA VAL A 278 -7.70 20.86 3.80
C VAL A 278 -7.24 20.43 2.41
N ILE A 279 -6.87 21.38 1.56
CA ILE A 279 -6.48 21.17 0.17
C ILE A 279 -5.05 21.66 -0.02
N LEU A 280 -4.21 20.81 -0.59
CA LEU A 280 -2.83 21.12 -0.94
C LEU A 280 -2.59 20.80 -2.42
N ASN A 281 -2.13 21.79 -3.19
CA ASN A 281 -1.73 21.63 -4.60
C ASN A 281 -2.75 20.83 -5.45
N GLY A 282 -4.06 21.09 -5.24
CA GLY A 282 -5.13 20.40 -5.94
C GLY A 282 -5.53 19.03 -5.39
N THR A 283 -4.90 18.55 -4.32
CA THR A 283 -5.28 17.32 -3.61
C THR A 283 -6.05 17.68 -2.34
N LEU A 284 -7.26 17.12 -2.16
CA LEU A 284 -7.99 17.18 -0.89
C LEU A 284 -7.40 16.12 0.04
N ILE A 285 -6.66 16.56 1.05
CA ILE A 285 -5.92 15.66 1.97
C ILE A 285 -6.66 15.35 3.26
N ASP A 286 -7.60 16.22 3.67
CA ASP A 286 -8.40 16.01 4.88
C ASP A 286 -9.73 16.76 4.81
N GLY A 287 -10.79 16.11 5.27
CA GLY A 287 -12.16 16.61 5.44
C GLY A 287 -12.85 15.94 6.65
N THR A 288 -12.08 15.31 7.54
CA THR A 288 -12.59 14.50 8.65
C THR A 288 -13.44 15.30 9.66
N THR A 289 -13.24 16.62 9.73
CA THR A 289 -14.00 17.55 10.60
C THR A 289 -15.26 18.10 9.94
N CYS A 290 -15.52 17.76 8.68
CA CYS A 290 -16.69 18.22 7.95
C CYS A 290 -18.00 17.66 8.52
N THR A 291 -19.07 18.46 8.43
CA THR A 291 -20.42 18.05 8.86
C THR A 291 -21.48 18.53 7.87
N GLY A 292 -22.60 17.80 7.80
CA GLY A 292 -23.70 18.15 6.91
C GLY A 292 -23.37 17.89 5.43
N SER A 293 -23.85 18.76 4.56
CA SER A 293 -23.60 18.69 3.11
C SER A 293 -22.37 19.50 2.75
N VAL A 294 -21.44 18.89 2.04
CA VAL A 294 -20.15 19.46 1.64
C VAL A 294 -20.03 19.54 0.12
N THR A 295 -19.45 20.63 -0.38
CA THR A 295 -19.09 20.78 -1.78
C THR A 295 -17.57 20.92 -1.89
N ILE A 296 -16.92 19.99 -2.56
CA ILE A 296 -15.49 20.07 -2.90
C ILE A 296 -15.32 21.16 -3.96
N PRO A 297 -14.40 22.14 -3.79
CA PRO A 297 -14.20 23.21 -4.75
C PRO A 297 -13.72 22.72 -6.13
N ASP A 298 -14.10 23.44 -7.19
CA ASP A 298 -13.51 23.27 -8.51
C ASP A 298 -11.98 23.48 -8.43
N GLY A 299 -11.22 22.68 -9.21
CA GLY A 299 -9.76 22.70 -9.19
C GLY A 299 -9.12 21.66 -8.27
N VAL A 300 -9.89 20.99 -7.42
CA VAL A 300 -9.43 19.75 -6.77
C VAL A 300 -9.40 18.64 -7.81
N THR A 301 -8.23 18.00 -7.96
CA THR A 301 -8.00 16.97 -8.98
C THR A 301 -7.94 15.55 -8.39
N SER A 302 -7.71 15.43 -7.07
CA SER A 302 -7.67 14.16 -6.37
C SER A 302 -8.19 14.28 -4.94
N ILE A 303 -8.77 13.19 -4.43
CA ILE A 303 -9.14 13.01 -3.03
C ILE A 303 -8.15 11.98 -2.46
N ALA A 304 -7.34 12.38 -1.49
CA ALA A 304 -6.33 11.52 -0.89
C ALA A 304 -6.96 10.34 -0.11
N GLY A 305 -6.17 9.31 0.14
CA GLY A 305 -6.60 8.21 1.00
C GLY A 305 -6.95 8.70 2.41
N GLY A 306 -8.04 8.18 2.97
CA GLY A 306 -8.53 8.58 4.30
C GLY A 306 -9.01 10.01 4.44
N ALA A 307 -9.17 10.78 3.35
CA ALA A 307 -9.52 12.21 3.41
C ALA A 307 -10.78 12.50 4.24
N PHE A 308 -11.76 11.60 4.26
CA PHE A 308 -12.94 11.66 5.10
C PHE A 308 -13.06 10.47 6.07
N ASP A 309 -11.93 9.84 6.42
CA ASP A 309 -11.95 8.69 7.34
C ASP A 309 -12.71 9.02 8.62
N SER A 310 -13.69 8.16 8.93
CA SER A 310 -14.53 8.29 10.13
C SER A 310 -15.27 9.64 10.25
N CYS A 311 -15.51 10.32 9.13
CA CYS A 311 -16.27 11.57 9.08
C CYS A 311 -17.77 11.30 9.30
N THR A 312 -18.15 10.98 10.54
CA THR A 312 -19.52 10.58 10.89
C THR A 312 -20.54 11.70 10.80
N GLY A 313 -20.08 12.97 10.70
CA GLY A 313 -20.94 14.14 10.52
C GLY A 313 -21.31 14.45 9.07
N LEU A 314 -20.63 13.85 8.08
CA LEU A 314 -20.85 14.09 6.66
C LEU A 314 -22.15 13.40 6.20
N THR A 315 -23.12 14.17 5.70
CA THR A 315 -24.41 13.61 5.23
C THR A 315 -24.54 13.55 3.72
N ALA A 316 -23.89 14.47 3.01
CA ALA A 316 -23.85 14.51 1.55
C ALA A 316 -22.56 15.17 1.07
N ILE A 317 -22.09 14.80 -0.10
CA ILE A 317 -20.89 15.38 -0.71
C ILE A 317 -21.10 15.57 -2.22
N ALA A 318 -20.71 16.75 -2.72
CA ALA A 318 -20.63 17.04 -4.15
C ALA A 318 -19.15 17.01 -4.58
N ILE A 319 -18.82 16.10 -5.48
CA ILE A 319 -17.48 15.92 -6.06
C ILE A 319 -17.46 16.61 -7.42
N PRO A 320 -16.53 17.57 -7.68
CA PRO A 320 -16.47 18.28 -8.94
C PRO A 320 -15.89 17.41 -10.06
N LYS A 321 -16.19 17.75 -11.31
CA LYS A 321 -15.66 17.07 -12.52
C LYS A 321 -14.16 17.21 -12.72
N SER A 322 -13.46 18.01 -11.91
CA SER A 322 -12.00 18.09 -11.91
C SER A 322 -11.32 16.92 -11.21
N VAL A 323 -12.06 16.19 -10.34
CA VAL A 323 -11.51 15.03 -9.61
C VAL A 323 -11.38 13.85 -10.55
N THR A 324 -10.18 13.25 -10.62
CA THR A 324 -9.85 12.11 -11.47
C THR A 324 -9.55 10.82 -10.70
N SER A 325 -9.27 10.94 -9.39
CA SER A 325 -8.95 9.80 -8.52
C SER A 325 -9.46 10.00 -7.11
N ILE A 326 -9.85 8.89 -6.48
CA ILE A 326 -10.26 8.80 -5.07
C ILE A 326 -9.39 7.71 -4.43
N GLY A 327 -8.65 8.08 -3.38
CA GLY A 327 -7.68 7.19 -2.72
C GLY A 327 -8.31 6.15 -1.79
N ASP A 328 -7.46 5.29 -1.26
CA ASP A 328 -7.84 4.21 -0.34
C ASP A 328 -8.53 4.76 0.90
N SER A 329 -9.59 4.10 1.36
CA SER A 329 -10.30 4.50 2.58
C SER A 329 -10.85 5.95 2.58
N ALA A 330 -10.96 6.61 1.41
CA ALA A 330 -11.29 8.04 1.32
C ALA A 330 -12.56 8.41 2.09
N PHE A 331 -13.57 7.55 2.14
CA PHE A 331 -14.83 7.70 2.86
C PHE A 331 -15.05 6.59 3.89
N TYR A 332 -13.98 5.95 4.37
CA TYR A 332 -14.08 4.88 5.35
C TYR A 332 -14.91 5.31 6.56
N ARG A 333 -15.92 4.51 6.93
CA ARG A 333 -16.84 4.77 8.06
C ARG A 333 -17.53 6.14 8.06
N CYS A 334 -17.82 6.73 6.90
CA CYS A 334 -18.72 7.88 6.80
C CYS A 334 -20.17 7.44 7.07
N THR A 335 -20.50 7.15 8.33
CA THR A 335 -21.73 6.45 8.73
C THR A 335 -23.02 7.25 8.51
N SER A 336 -22.95 8.57 8.32
CA SER A 336 -24.09 9.44 8.04
C SER A 336 -24.23 9.79 6.56
N LEU A 337 -23.28 9.40 5.71
CA LEU A 337 -23.36 9.64 4.27
C LEU A 337 -24.49 8.79 3.68
N THR A 338 -25.48 9.45 3.06
CA THR A 338 -26.68 8.77 2.58
C THR A 338 -26.64 8.44 1.09
N GLU A 339 -26.02 9.30 0.30
CA GLU A 339 -25.86 9.12 -1.14
C GLU A 339 -24.57 9.74 -1.63
N ILE A 340 -24.02 9.19 -2.70
CA ILE A 340 -22.84 9.72 -3.39
C ILE A 340 -22.95 9.50 -4.89
N THR A 341 -22.54 10.52 -5.65
CA THR A 341 -22.39 10.44 -7.10
C THR A 341 -20.91 10.63 -7.43
N ILE A 342 -20.31 9.62 -8.03
CA ILE A 342 -18.93 9.67 -8.52
C ILE A 342 -18.97 10.26 -9.93
N PRO A 343 -18.23 11.35 -10.21
CA PRO A 343 -18.27 11.97 -11.54
C PRO A 343 -17.53 11.14 -12.60
N ASP A 344 -17.92 11.30 -13.88
CA ASP A 344 -17.35 10.58 -15.03
C ASP A 344 -15.84 10.82 -15.23
N SER A 345 -15.29 11.84 -14.59
CA SER A 345 -13.85 12.13 -14.61
C SER A 345 -13.02 11.18 -13.75
N VAL A 346 -13.65 10.50 -12.77
CA VAL A 346 -12.95 9.56 -11.88
C VAL A 346 -12.70 8.26 -12.61
N THR A 347 -11.44 7.92 -12.78
CA THR A 347 -10.99 6.69 -13.47
C THR A 347 -10.47 5.62 -12.51
N SER A 348 -10.25 5.97 -11.24
CA SER A 348 -9.78 5.04 -10.21
C SER A 348 -10.36 5.36 -8.85
N MET A 349 -10.72 4.32 -8.12
CA MET A 349 -11.12 4.35 -6.71
C MET A 349 -10.24 3.35 -5.94
N GLY A 350 -9.79 3.75 -4.77
CA GLY A 350 -8.94 2.93 -3.91
C GLY A 350 -9.68 1.81 -3.18
N ASP A 351 -8.93 0.99 -2.46
CA ASP A 351 -9.46 -0.04 -1.59
C ASP A 351 -10.18 0.59 -0.37
N TYR A 352 -11.16 -0.12 0.19
CA TYR A 352 -11.93 0.31 1.38
C TYR A 352 -12.66 1.66 1.22
N VAL A 353 -12.84 2.16 0.00
CA VAL A 353 -13.27 3.56 -0.25
C VAL A 353 -14.54 3.95 0.49
N PHE A 354 -15.55 3.08 0.60
CA PHE A 354 -16.81 3.28 1.34
C PHE A 354 -17.03 2.22 2.44
N ASP A 355 -15.97 1.50 2.84
CA ASP A 355 -16.12 0.46 3.87
C ASP A 355 -16.72 1.04 5.16
N GLY A 356 -17.76 0.39 5.67
CA GLY A 356 -18.45 0.83 6.90
C GLY A 356 -19.34 2.06 6.75
N CYS A 357 -19.65 2.51 5.53
CA CYS A 357 -20.62 3.58 5.26
C CYS A 357 -22.05 3.05 5.51
N THR A 358 -22.42 2.82 6.76
CA THR A 358 -23.68 2.17 7.14
C THR A 358 -24.94 2.94 6.78
N GLY A 359 -24.82 4.27 6.60
CA GLY A 359 -25.93 5.14 6.18
C GLY A 359 -26.14 5.21 4.66
N LEU A 360 -25.16 4.70 3.88
CA LEU A 360 -25.17 4.81 2.43
C LEU A 360 -26.29 3.96 1.84
N THR A 361 -27.25 4.60 1.17
CA THR A 361 -28.38 3.92 0.54
C THR A 361 -28.28 3.89 -0.98
N LYS A 362 -27.49 4.82 -1.57
CA LYS A 362 -27.35 4.94 -3.01
C LYS A 362 -25.94 5.36 -3.41
N VAL A 363 -25.39 4.66 -4.38
CA VAL A 363 -24.14 5.01 -5.06
C VAL A 363 -24.39 5.09 -6.56
N THR A 364 -23.96 6.19 -7.19
CA THR A 364 -23.92 6.30 -8.65
C THR A 364 -22.46 6.23 -9.08
N MET A 365 -22.13 5.19 -9.83
CA MET A 365 -20.79 4.93 -10.36
C MET A 365 -20.72 5.35 -11.83
N PRO A 366 -19.60 5.93 -12.29
CA PRO A 366 -19.43 6.34 -13.68
C PRO A 366 -18.94 5.18 -14.56
N ASP A 367 -19.17 5.30 -15.88
CA ASP A 367 -18.66 4.37 -16.89
C ASP A 367 -17.14 4.48 -17.12
N SER A 368 -16.47 5.37 -16.41
CA SER A 368 -15.00 5.54 -16.47
C SER A 368 -14.22 4.57 -15.59
N ILE A 369 -14.87 3.92 -14.60
CA ILE A 369 -14.22 2.93 -13.75
C ILE A 369 -14.25 1.55 -14.40
N THR A 370 -13.17 0.78 -14.28
CA THR A 370 -13.03 -0.55 -14.89
C THR A 370 -13.00 -1.69 -13.87
N SER A 371 -12.98 -1.35 -12.58
CA SER A 371 -13.00 -2.32 -11.49
C SER A 371 -13.65 -1.75 -10.24
N ILE A 372 -14.27 -2.61 -9.44
CA ILE A 372 -14.62 -2.34 -8.04
C ILE A 372 -13.48 -2.88 -7.19
N SER A 373 -12.87 -2.02 -6.39
CA SER A 373 -11.68 -2.35 -5.59
C SER A 373 -12.02 -3.27 -4.40
N ASP A 374 -10.98 -3.81 -3.76
CA ASP A 374 -11.12 -4.65 -2.58
C ASP A 374 -11.81 -3.89 -1.43
N TYR A 375 -12.75 -4.54 -0.75
CA TYR A 375 -13.49 -3.98 0.39
C TYR A 375 -14.26 -2.69 0.09
N ALA A 376 -14.44 -2.29 -1.17
CA ALA A 376 -14.95 -0.96 -1.56
C ALA A 376 -16.28 -0.59 -0.87
N PHE A 377 -17.20 -1.52 -0.72
CA PHE A 377 -18.53 -1.36 -0.11
C PHE A 377 -18.76 -2.33 1.04
N ARG A 378 -17.69 -2.84 1.68
CA ARG A 378 -17.86 -3.74 2.83
C ARG A 378 -18.65 -3.07 3.95
N SER A 379 -19.53 -3.80 4.61
CA SER A 379 -20.34 -3.31 5.73
C SER A 379 -21.21 -2.08 5.43
N CYS A 380 -21.57 -1.85 4.16
CA CYS A 380 -22.54 -0.83 3.76
C CYS A 380 -23.96 -1.31 4.01
N THR A 381 -24.35 -1.44 5.28
CA THR A 381 -25.62 -2.08 5.69
C THR A 381 -26.87 -1.34 5.27
N GLY A 382 -26.77 -0.06 4.92
CA GLY A 382 -27.87 0.76 4.38
C GLY A 382 -28.09 0.58 2.87
N LEU A 383 -27.09 0.02 2.16
CA LEU A 383 -27.13 -0.13 0.72
C LEU A 383 -28.07 -1.26 0.33
N THR A 384 -29.12 -0.93 -0.45
CA THR A 384 -30.17 -1.90 -0.81
C THR A 384 -30.05 -2.41 -2.23
N GLU A 385 -29.52 -1.57 -3.11
CA GLU A 385 -29.35 -1.85 -4.53
C GLU A 385 -28.07 -1.23 -5.06
N VAL A 386 -27.37 -1.96 -5.94
CA VAL A 386 -26.20 -1.47 -6.68
C VAL A 386 -26.30 -1.90 -8.13
N THR A 387 -25.98 -0.98 -9.02
CA THR A 387 -25.77 -1.28 -10.44
C THR A 387 -24.27 -1.12 -10.72
N ILE A 388 -23.69 -2.19 -11.27
CA ILE A 388 -22.31 -2.20 -11.72
C ILE A 388 -22.29 -1.66 -13.16
N PRO A 389 -21.50 -0.63 -13.49
CA PRO A 389 -21.36 -0.13 -14.86
C PRO A 389 -20.80 -1.18 -15.83
N ASP A 390 -21.18 -1.09 -17.10
CA ASP A 390 -20.74 -2.02 -18.16
C ASP A 390 -19.23 -1.91 -18.48
N SER A 391 -18.59 -0.85 -18.05
CA SER A 391 -17.12 -0.69 -18.10
C SER A 391 -16.37 -1.57 -17.11
N VAL A 392 -17.05 -2.09 -16.07
CA VAL A 392 -16.40 -2.86 -14.99
C VAL A 392 -16.17 -4.30 -15.44
N THR A 393 -14.93 -4.75 -15.35
CA THR A 393 -14.51 -6.10 -15.72
C THR A 393 -14.22 -7.01 -14.52
N SER A 394 -14.04 -6.41 -13.33
CA SER A 394 -13.73 -7.15 -12.10
C SER A 394 -14.35 -6.51 -10.86
N ILE A 395 -14.74 -7.37 -9.91
CA ILE A 395 -15.15 -7.00 -8.55
C ILE A 395 -14.12 -7.61 -7.60
N GLY A 396 -13.54 -6.80 -6.72
CA GLY A 396 -12.45 -7.16 -5.81
C GLY A 396 -12.87 -8.05 -4.64
N ASP A 397 -11.87 -8.46 -3.87
CA ASP A 397 -12.06 -9.28 -2.68
C ASP A 397 -12.89 -8.53 -1.62
N TYR A 398 -13.86 -9.22 -1.01
CA TYR A 398 -14.71 -8.67 0.06
C TYR A 398 -15.48 -7.39 -0.31
N ALA A 399 -15.63 -7.07 -1.60
CA ALA A 399 -16.12 -5.77 -2.07
C ALA A 399 -17.46 -5.35 -1.47
N PHE A 400 -18.40 -6.28 -1.26
CA PHE A 400 -19.73 -6.06 -0.65
C PHE A 400 -19.95 -6.91 0.61
N ARG A 401 -18.91 -7.54 1.16
CA ARG A 401 -19.04 -8.38 2.35
C ARG A 401 -19.73 -7.64 3.49
N ASP A 402 -20.57 -8.33 4.26
CA ASP A 402 -21.32 -7.78 5.39
C ASP A 402 -22.29 -6.63 5.03
N SER A 403 -22.57 -6.38 3.75
CA SER A 403 -23.57 -5.40 3.30
C SER A 403 -24.97 -6.04 3.38
N THR A 404 -25.41 -6.28 4.61
CA THR A 404 -26.61 -7.07 4.93
C THR A 404 -27.92 -6.47 4.42
N GLY A 405 -27.93 -5.18 4.07
CA GLY A 405 -29.06 -4.50 3.44
C GLY A 405 -29.18 -4.76 1.94
N LEU A 406 -28.11 -5.28 1.30
CA LEU A 406 -28.08 -5.46 -0.15
C LEU A 406 -28.99 -6.62 -0.56
N THR A 407 -30.07 -6.27 -1.24
CA THR A 407 -31.05 -7.24 -1.73
C THR A 407 -30.98 -7.45 -3.23
N LYS A 408 -30.30 -6.53 -3.95
CA LYS A 408 -30.23 -6.55 -5.39
C LYS A 408 -28.92 -5.98 -5.91
N ILE A 409 -28.30 -6.69 -6.83
CA ILE A 409 -27.17 -6.20 -7.62
C ILE A 409 -27.33 -6.63 -9.08
N VAL A 410 -27.11 -5.68 -10.00
CA VAL A 410 -27.03 -5.97 -11.44
C VAL A 410 -25.57 -6.08 -11.81
N ILE A 411 -25.16 -7.22 -12.36
CA ILE A 411 -23.79 -7.51 -12.80
C ILE A 411 -23.79 -7.70 -14.31
N PRO A 412 -23.11 -6.81 -15.06
CA PRO A 412 -23.07 -6.87 -16.51
C PRO A 412 -22.17 -8.00 -17.03
N ASP A 413 -22.30 -8.33 -18.32
CA ASP A 413 -21.51 -9.38 -18.99
C ASP A 413 -20.03 -9.05 -19.12
N SER A 414 -19.66 -7.78 -18.99
CA SER A 414 -18.28 -7.31 -18.93
C SER A 414 -17.51 -7.86 -17.72
N VAL A 415 -18.20 -8.19 -16.62
CA VAL A 415 -17.59 -8.73 -15.40
C VAL A 415 -17.17 -10.18 -15.64
N THR A 416 -15.86 -10.42 -15.63
CA THR A 416 -15.24 -11.74 -15.85
C THR A 416 -14.58 -12.31 -14.60
N SER A 417 -14.48 -11.53 -13.53
CA SER A 417 -13.94 -11.98 -12.25
C SER A 417 -14.61 -11.31 -11.06
N ILE A 418 -14.87 -12.09 -10.02
CA ILE A 418 -15.38 -11.63 -8.72
C ILE A 418 -14.47 -12.25 -7.66
N GLY A 419 -13.93 -11.42 -6.80
CA GLY A 419 -12.95 -11.79 -5.79
C GLY A 419 -13.52 -12.65 -4.67
N ASP A 420 -12.61 -13.12 -3.82
CA ASP A 420 -12.94 -13.99 -2.69
C ASP A 420 -13.92 -13.29 -1.73
N SER A 421 -14.97 -14.02 -1.33
CA SER A 421 -15.94 -13.55 -0.33
C SER A 421 -16.59 -12.19 -0.66
N ALA A 422 -16.67 -11.82 -1.93
CA ALA A 422 -17.17 -10.50 -2.36
C ALA A 422 -18.59 -10.19 -1.84
N PHE A 423 -19.45 -11.19 -1.68
CA PHE A 423 -20.83 -11.06 -1.20
C PHE A 423 -21.13 -11.88 0.08
N ASP A 424 -20.10 -12.27 0.85
CA ASP A 424 -20.31 -12.99 2.11
C ASP A 424 -21.22 -12.18 3.05
N ASN A 425 -22.16 -12.87 3.72
CA ASN A 425 -23.13 -12.29 4.64
C ASN A 425 -24.12 -11.29 3.99
N CYS A 426 -24.31 -11.36 2.65
CA CYS A 426 -25.41 -10.69 1.94
C CYS A 426 -26.59 -11.68 1.77
N ASP A 427 -27.17 -12.13 2.88
CA ASP A 427 -28.08 -13.29 2.95
C ASP A 427 -29.35 -13.18 2.09
N ASN A 428 -29.77 -11.96 1.76
CA ASN A 428 -30.99 -11.69 0.98
C ASN A 428 -30.68 -11.23 -0.46
N LEU A 429 -29.43 -11.35 -0.88
CA LEU A 429 -29.00 -10.86 -2.18
C LEU A 429 -29.59 -11.68 -3.34
N ILE A 430 -30.08 -11.00 -4.34
CA ILE A 430 -30.35 -11.53 -5.67
C ILE A 430 -29.40 -10.87 -6.66
N ILE A 431 -28.64 -11.68 -7.36
CA ILE A 431 -27.80 -11.23 -8.47
C ILE A 431 -28.63 -11.27 -9.75
N TYR A 432 -28.68 -10.14 -10.45
CA TYR A 432 -29.32 -10.00 -11.75
C TYR A 432 -28.26 -9.96 -12.84
N GLY A 433 -28.48 -10.66 -13.93
CA GLY A 433 -27.58 -10.74 -15.08
C GLY A 433 -28.19 -11.52 -16.25
N HIS A 434 -27.43 -11.68 -17.32
CA HIS A 434 -27.87 -12.52 -18.44
C HIS A 434 -27.70 -14.01 -18.16
N THR A 435 -28.58 -14.81 -18.75
CA THR A 435 -28.43 -16.27 -18.74
C THR A 435 -27.13 -16.66 -19.48
N GLY A 436 -26.34 -17.52 -18.85
CA GLY A 436 -25.02 -17.95 -19.36
C GLY A 436 -23.86 -17.04 -19.00
N SER A 437 -24.11 -15.92 -18.32
CA SER A 437 -23.08 -14.98 -17.87
C SER A 437 -22.18 -15.55 -16.77
N PHE A 438 -21.06 -14.86 -16.53
CA PHE A 438 -20.21 -15.13 -15.38
C PHE A 438 -20.96 -14.93 -14.07
N ALA A 439 -21.83 -13.93 -13.99
CA ALA A 439 -22.66 -13.63 -12.82
C ALA A 439 -23.58 -14.81 -12.44
N GLU A 440 -24.21 -15.48 -13.42
CA GLU A 440 -25.02 -16.68 -13.16
C GLU A 440 -24.16 -17.82 -12.60
N THR A 441 -23.01 -18.05 -13.20
CA THR A 441 -22.07 -19.10 -12.76
C THR A 441 -21.63 -18.85 -11.33
N TYR A 442 -21.19 -17.63 -11.03
CA TYR A 442 -20.76 -17.22 -9.69
C TYR A 442 -21.88 -17.39 -8.65
N ALA A 443 -23.08 -16.88 -8.95
CA ALA A 443 -24.23 -16.98 -8.04
C ALA A 443 -24.53 -18.45 -7.68
N LYS A 444 -24.50 -19.34 -8.67
CA LYS A 444 -24.75 -20.78 -8.49
C LYS A 444 -23.66 -21.44 -7.63
N GLU A 445 -22.39 -21.13 -7.87
CA GLU A 445 -21.27 -21.70 -7.12
C GLU A 445 -21.26 -21.26 -5.65
N HIS A 446 -21.74 -20.03 -5.36
CA HIS A 446 -21.77 -19.46 -4.01
C HIS A 446 -23.13 -19.56 -3.32
N GLY A 447 -24.12 -20.20 -3.97
CA GLY A 447 -25.45 -20.41 -3.38
C GLY A 447 -26.28 -19.13 -3.25
N ILE A 448 -25.97 -18.10 -4.05
CA ILE A 448 -26.70 -16.82 -4.10
C ILE A 448 -27.85 -16.96 -5.11
N GLN A 449 -29.00 -16.35 -4.82
CA GLN A 449 -30.12 -16.37 -5.75
C GLN A 449 -29.75 -15.59 -7.02
N PHE A 450 -29.99 -16.17 -8.19
CA PHE A 450 -29.84 -15.52 -9.48
C PHE A 450 -31.19 -15.29 -10.14
N ALA A 451 -31.36 -14.12 -10.75
CA ALA A 451 -32.50 -13.78 -11.59
C ALA A 451 -32.00 -13.30 -12.95
N ALA A 452 -32.34 -14.02 -13.99
CA ALA A 452 -32.02 -13.58 -15.34
C ALA A 452 -32.95 -12.46 -15.75
N TYR A 453 -32.43 -11.38 -16.34
CA TYR A 453 -33.26 -10.45 -17.10
C TYR A 453 -33.32 -10.90 -18.57
N THR A 454 -34.48 -10.69 -19.20
CA THR A 454 -34.67 -11.00 -20.60
C THR A 454 -34.53 -9.71 -21.41
N PHE A 455 -33.67 -9.67 -22.38
CA PHE A 455 -33.57 -8.54 -23.29
C PHE A 455 -34.94 -8.20 -23.88
N GLY A 456 -35.27 -6.93 -23.82
CA GLY A 456 -36.50 -6.39 -24.38
C GLY A 456 -37.78 -6.58 -23.53
N ASP A 457 -37.74 -7.33 -22.43
CA ASP A 457 -38.90 -7.54 -21.51
C ASP A 457 -38.76 -6.60 -20.29
N LEU A 458 -39.25 -5.37 -20.44
CA LEU A 458 -39.08 -4.32 -19.43
C LEU A 458 -40.11 -4.42 -18.31
N ASP A 459 -41.23 -5.06 -18.55
CA ASP A 459 -42.32 -5.20 -17.57
C ASP A 459 -42.33 -6.57 -16.85
N ASN A 460 -41.31 -7.41 -17.18
CA ASN A 460 -41.16 -8.78 -16.65
C ASN A 460 -42.41 -9.67 -16.88
N SER A 461 -43.09 -9.46 -17.99
CA SER A 461 -44.27 -10.25 -18.37
C SER A 461 -43.89 -11.64 -18.92
N GLY A 462 -42.60 -11.87 -19.18
CA GLY A 462 -42.04 -13.04 -19.85
C GLY A 462 -42.21 -13.00 -21.37
N LYS A 463 -42.48 -11.83 -21.94
CA LYS A 463 -42.63 -11.61 -23.39
C LYS A 463 -42.15 -10.22 -23.76
N VAL A 464 -41.44 -10.14 -24.86
CA VAL A 464 -41.13 -8.85 -25.48
C VAL A 464 -42.27 -8.46 -26.40
N ASP A 465 -42.99 -7.39 -26.09
CA ASP A 465 -44.13 -6.92 -26.86
C ASP A 465 -44.19 -5.41 -27.04
N SER A 466 -45.31 -4.88 -27.46
CA SER A 466 -45.48 -3.45 -27.71
C SER A 466 -45.44 -2.59 -26.45
N THR A 467 -45.62 -3.18 -25.28
CA THR A 467 -45.54 -2.48 -23.98
C THR A 467 -44.09 -2.12 -23.68
N ASP A 468 -43.18 -3.06 -23.89
CA ASP A 468 -41.75 -2.89 -23.68
C ASP A 468 -41.15 -1.86 -24.64
N ILE A 469 -41.56 -1.96 -25.91
CA ILE A 469 -41.17 -0.96 -26.93
C ILE A 469 -41.63 0.44 -26.50
N PHE A 470 -42.86 0.58 -25.97
CA PHE A 470 -43.39 1.84 -25.49
C PHE A 470 -42.54 2.40 -24.33
N TYR A 471 -42.16 1.58 -23.35
CA TYR A 471 -41.31 2.01 -22.22
C TYR A 471 -39.93 2.44 -22.70
N THR A 472 -39.31 1.69 -23.60
CA THR A 472 -38.02 2.04 -24.20
C THR A 472 -38.10 3.36 -24.97
N MET A 473 -39.11 3.53 -25.82
CA MET A 473 -39.33 4.80 -26.56
C MET A 473 -39.53 5.98 -25.62
N TYR A 474 -40.34 5.77 -24.55
CA TYR A 474 -40.61 6.80 -23.55
C TYR A 474 -39.31 7.22 -22.82
N TYR A 475 -38.48 6.24 -22.45
CA TYR A 475 -37.16 6.47 -21.84
C TYR A 475 -36.26 7.29 -22.77
N VAL A 476 -36.04 6.83 -24.00
CA VAL A 476 -35.20 7.50 -25.02
C VAL A 476 -35.70 8.94 -25.25
N ALA A 477 -36.99 9.16 -25.35
CA ALA A 477 -37.55 10.50 -25.56
C ALA A 477 -37.30 11.43 -24.35
N ASN A 478 -37.41 10.93 -23.13
CA ASN A 478 -37.15 11.73 -21.92
C ASN A 478 -35.66 12.06 -21.78
N VAL A 479 -34.78 11.10 -21.95
CA VAL A 479 -33.31 11.32 -21.88
C VAL A 479 -32.85 12.33 -22.94
N ALA A 480 -33.40 12.26 -24.16
CA ALA A 480 -33.08 13.19 -25.24
C ALA A 480 -33.40 14.67 -24.91
N VAL A 481 -34.35 14.92 -24.00
CA VAL A 481 -34.71 16.28 -23.54
C VAL A 481 -34.14 16.61 -22.15
N GLY A 482 -33.24 15.76 -21.62
CA GLY A 482 -32.56 15.99 -20.34
C GLY A 482 -33.41 15.68 -19.12
N ASN A 483 -34.50 14.91 -19.26
CA ASN A 483 -35.30 14.42 -18.14
C ASN A 483 -34.82 13.02 -17.69
N PRO A 484 -34.96 12.65 -16.40
CA PRO A 484 -34.78 11.26 -15.99
C PRO A 484 -35.75 10.36 -16.78
N GLY A 485 -35.22 9.28 -17.37
CA GLY A 485 -35.99 8.43 -18.29
C GLY A 485 -37.11 7.63 -17.65
N GLY A 486 -37.13 7.48 -16.32
CA GLY A 486 -38.19 6.84 -15.57
C GLY A 486 -38.16 5.30 -15.56
N LEU A 487 -37.12 4.68 -16.17
CA LEU A 487 -36.88 3.25 -16.06
C LEU A 487 -35.98 2.94 -14.86
N THR A 488 -36.16 1.75 -14.27
CA THR A 488 -35.19 1.19 -13.32
C THR A 488 -33.93 0.74 -14.05
N GLN A 489 -32.84 0.49 -13.35
CA GLN A 489 -31.60 0.01 -13.95
C GLN A 489 -31.78 -1.37 -14.63
N GLU A 490 -32.59 -2.25 -14.07
CA GLU A 490 -32.94 -3.52 -14.73
C GLU A 490 -33.67 -3.30 -16.05
N GLN A 491 -34.60 -2.36 -16.06
CA GLN A 491 -35.33 -2.01 -17.26
C GLN A 491 -34.43 -1.35 -18.31
N ILE A 492 -33.41 -0.57 -17.87
CA ILE A 492 -32.40 -0.01 -18.75
C ILE A 492 -31.53 -1.13 -19.33
N ALA A 493 -31.03 -2.04 -18.49
CA ALA A 493 -30.25 -3.20 -18.95
C ALA A 493 -31.05 -4.14 -19.86
N ALA A 494 -32.36 -4.31 -19.59
CA ALA A 494 -33.24 -5.06 -20.48
C ALA A 494 -33.56 -4.32 -21.80
N ALA A 495 -33.53 -2.99 -21.77
CA ALA A 495 -33.84 -2.16 -22.94
C ALA A 495 -32.64 -1.99 -23.90
N ASP A 496 -31.41 -2.10 -23.42
CA ASP A 496 -30.18 -2.10 -24.24
C ASP A 496 -30.02 -3.47 -24.90
N VAL A 497 -30.77 -3.69 -25.95
CA VAL A 497 -30.86 -5.00 -26.62
C VAL A 497 -29.69 -5.26 -27.58
N ASP A 498 -28.95 -4.22 -27.95
CA ASP A 498 -27.78 -4.35 -28.83
C ASP A 498 -26.44 -4.37 -28.06
N GLY A 499 -26.50 -4.18 -26.73
CA GLY A 499 -25.33 -4.20 -25.86
C GLY A 499 -24.35 -3.05 -26.11
N SER A 500 -24.87 -1.90 -26.55
CA SER A 500 -24.06 -0.71 -26.85
C SER A 500 -23.79 0.17 -25.64
N ASP A 501 -24.29 -0.21 -24.45
CA ASP A 501 -24.25 0.53 -23.19
C ASP A 501 -25.09 1.82 -23.20
N LYS A 502 -26.00 1.94 -24.17
CA LYS A 502 -26.90 3.09 -24.30
C LYS A 502 -28.24 2.66 -24.83
N VAL A 503 -29.27 2.92 -24.08
CA VAL A 503 -30.63 2.75 -24.59
C VAL A 503 -30.97 3.93 -25.50
N ASP A 504 -31.03 3.67 -26.81
CA ASP A 504 -31.32 4.69 -27.81
C ASP A 504 -32.33 4.19 -28.89
N SER A 505 -32.42 4.91 -29.99
CA SER A 505 -33.34 4.56 -31.07
C SER A 505 -32.95 3.24 -31.79
N THR A 506 -31.74 2.75 -31.61
CA THR A 506 -31.26 1.50 -32.21
C THR A 506 -31.93 0.32 -31.49
N ASP A 507 -31.97 0.38 -30.15
CA ASP A 507 -32.63 -0.62 -29.33
C ASP A 507 -34.14 -0.71 -29.65
N VAL A 508 -34.77 0.46 -29.72
CA VAL A 508 -36.18 0.53 -30.14
C VAL A 508 -36.39 -0.16 -31.49
N PHE A 509 -35.46 0.08 -32.45
CA PHE A 509 -35.53 -0.55 -33.77
C PHE A 509 -35.39 -2.07 -33.68
N TYR A 510 -34.44 -2.58 -32.94
CA TYR A 510 -34.23 -4.03 -32.78
C TYR A 510 -35.39 -4.68 -32.05
N MET A 511 -35.93 -4.03 -31.00
CA MET A 511 -37.12 -4.52 -30.30
C MET A 511 -38.33 -4.59 -31.23
N MET A 512 -38.57 -3.55 -32.02
CA MET A 512 -39.64 -3.53 -33.03
C MET A 512 -39.44 -4.65 -34.04
N TYR A 513 -38.24 -4.89 -34.50
CA TYR A 513 -37.91 -5.91 -35.46
C TYR A 513 -38.09 -7.31 -34.88
N TYR A 514 -37.67 -7.52 -33.64
CA TYR A 514 -37.89 -8.78 -32.90
C TYR A 514 -39.39 -9.10 -32.79
N VAL A 515 -40.18 -8.14 -32.29
CA VAL A 515 -41.65 -8.29 -32.12
C VAL A 515 -42.34 -8.54 -33.47
N ALA A 516 -41.92 -7.85 -34.53
CA ALA A 516 -42.49 -8.04 -35.87
C ALA A 516 -42.21 -9.44 -36.43
N LEU A 517 -41.05 -10.00 -36.22
CA LEU A 517 -40.69 -11.35 -36.67
C LEU A 517 -41.50 -12.42 -35.90
N HIS A 518 -41.65 -12.28 -34.60
CA HIS A 518 -42.47 -13.16 -33.79
C HIS A 518 -43.96 -13.06 -34.14
N GLY A 519 -44.43 -11.84 -34.46
CA GLY A 519 -45.82 -11.59 -34.89
C GLY A 519 -46.19 -12.27 -36.20
N VAL A 520 -45.24 -12.61 -37.07
CA VAL A 520 -45.47 -13.39 -38.31
C VAL A 520 -45.09 -14.88 -38.12
N GLY A 521 -44.89 -15.34 -36.87
CA GLY A 521 -44.69 -16.76 -36.54
C GLY A 521 -43.24 -17.24 -36.77
N LYS A 522 -42.27 -16.37 -36.86
CA LYS A 522 -40.85 -16.74 -36.87
C LYS A 522 -40.34 -16.75 -35.44
N ASP A 523 -39.82 -17.88 -35.00
CA ASP A 523 -39.11 -18.01 -33.73
C ASP A 523 -37.65 -17.64 -33.98
N VAL A 524 -37.25 -16.44 -33.55
CA VAL A 524 -35.90 -15.86 -33.76
C VAL A 524 -35.29 -15.52 -32.42
N SER A 525 -33.97 -15.74 -32.28
CA SER A 525 -33.19 -15.28 -31.15
C SER A 525 -32.77 -13.81 -31.31
N TRP A 526 -32.35 -13.18 -30.21
CA TRP A 526 -31.74 -11.85 -30.27
C TRP A 526 -30.48 -11.82 -31.12
N GLU A 527 -29.61 -12.86 -31.07
CA GLU A 527 -28.43 -12.98 -31.91
C GLU A 527 -28.77 -12.94 -33.42
N GLU A 528 -29.89 -13.57 -33.82
CA GLU A 528 -30.35 -13.55 -35.20
C GLU A 528 -30.95 -12.21 -35.62
N VAL A 529 -31.48 -11.45 -34.66
CA VAL A 529 -31.99 -10.08 -34.88
C VAL A 529 -30.84 -9.09 -35.02
N LEU A 530 -29.87 -9.15 -34.13
CA LEU A 530 -28.71 -8.24 -34.08
C LEU A 530 -27.68 -8.50 -35.19
N ALA A 531 -27.63 -9.70 -35.77
CA ALA A 531 -26.74 -10.05 -36.89
C ALA A 531 -27.13 -9.40 -38.24
N LYS A 532 -28.20 -8.61 -38.29
CA LYS A 532 -28.73 -7.95 -39.51
C LYS A 532 -28.64 -6.44 -39.45
#